data_d7d8482df194de59030f8aeee55ecedd
#
_entry.id   d7d8482df194de59030f8aeee55ecedd
#
_cell.length_a   1.000
_cell.length_b   1.000
_cell.length_c   1.000
_cell.angle_alpha   90.00
_cell.angle_beta   90.00
_cell.angle_gamma   90.00
#
_symmetry.space_group_name_H-M   'P 1'
#
loop_
_entity.id
_entity.type
_entity.pdbx_description
1 polymer ?
#
loop_
_entity_poly.entity_id
_entity_poly.type
_entity_poly.pdbx_seq_one_letter_code
_entity_poly.pdbx_strand_id
1 'polypeptide(L)'
;MEFLLEPNVAYLILLAGVMLGFMAIVSPGTGLFEVGAFFCLMLAGYAVYNLSFNWWALVLLVLSLIPFIYAIQKPKRELYLGLSIVLLTVGSVFLFPNSEGIIAVNPFVAITASVLVAGFLWIAVRKSIEASAVRPSHDLDALIGKIGEARTKVLDDGSVQVGGELWSARSETSIPAGSSIRVVRREGFVVTVEKVK
;
A
#
# COMPACT_ATOMS: atom_id res chain seq x y z
N MET A 1 8.93 -35.28 -0.17
CA MET A 1 7.98 -34.34 0.54
C MET A 1 8.37 -34.08 2.00
N GLU A 2 9.34 -34.81 2.55
CA GLU A 2 9.85 -34.63 3.94
C GLU A 2 10.36 -33.21 4.21
N PHE A 3 11.00 -32.57 3.23
CA PHE A 3 11.50 -31.19 3.35
C PHE A 3 10.42 -30.17 3.71
N LEU A 4 9.18 -30.32 3.21
CA LEU A 4 8.07 -29.41 3.52
C LEU A 4 7.52 -29.61 4.94
N LEU A 5 7.82 -30.74 5.56
CA LEU A 5 7.41 -31.11 6.91
C LEU A 5 8.49 -30.79 7.96
N GLU A 6 9.59 -30.17 7.54
CA GLU A 6 10.58 -29.64 8.47
C GLU A 6 10.03 -28.31 9.07
N PRO A 7 9.94 -28.19 10.41
CA PRO A 7 9.26 -27.08 11.07
C PRO A 7 9.79 -25.69 10.69
N ASN A 8 11.10 -25.53 10.50
CA ASN A 8 11.67 -24.25 10.06
C ASN A 8 11.26 -23.89 8.63
N VAL A 9 11.21 -24.88 7.73
CA VAL A 9 10.78 -24.70 6.35
C VAL A 9 9.29 -24.36 6.30
N ALA A 10 8.46 -25.14 7.01
CA ALA A 10 7.02 -24.89 7.10
C ALA A 10 6.73 -23.47 7.63
N TYR A 11 7.45 -23.02 8.66
CA TYR A 11 7.37 -21.68 9.20
C TYR A 11 7.77 -20.62 8.18
N LEU A 12 8.89 -20.77 7.48
CA LEU A 12 9.36 -19.80 6.50
C LEU A 12 8.40 -19.70 5.30
N ILE A 13 7.82 -20.82 4.86
CA ILE A 13 6.81 -20.83 3.80
C ILE A 13 5.54 -20.10 4.24
N LEU A 14 5.07 -20.35 5.47
CA LEU A 14 3.93 -19.63 6.03
C LEU A 14 4.19 -18.12 6.08
N LEU A 15 5.35 -17.72 6.58
CA LEU A 15 5.74 -16.33 6.69
C LEU A 15 5.85 -15.65 5.32
N ALA A 16 6.44 -16.33 4.34
CA ALA A 16 6.49 -15.86 2.96
C ALA A 16 5.09 -15.69 2.35
N GLY A 17 4.19 -16.64 2.58
CA GLY A 17 2.80 -16.57 2.14
C GLY A 17 2.06 -15.37 2.74
N VAL A 18 2.22 -15.13 4.02
CA VAL A 18 1.63 -13.96 4.70
C VAL A 18 2.24 -12.66 4.15
N MET A 19 3.55 -12.58 3.98
CA MET A 19 4.23 -11.42 3.41
C MET A 19 3.74 -11.10 2.00
N LEU A 20 3.67 -12.11 1.13
CA LEU A 20 3.16 -11.95 -0.24
C LEU A 20 1.68 -11.56 -0.26
N GLY A 21 0.87 -12.10 0.66
CA GLY A 21 -0.52 -11.71 0.82
C GLY A 21 -0.68 -10.23 1.19
N PHE A 22 0.15 -9.73 2.11
CA PHE A 22 0.21 -8.30 2.41
C PHE A 22 0.61 -7.47 1.20
N MET A 23 1.62 -7.91 0.43
CA MET A 23 2.03 -7.22 -0.79
C MET A 23 0.93 -7.20 -1.85
N ALA A 24 0.14 -8.28 -1.98
CA ALA A 24 -1.01 -8.33 -2.87
C ALA A 24 -2.08 -7.29 -2.50
N ILE A 25 -2.31 -7.05 -1.19
CA ILE A 25 -3.25 -6.03 -0.72
C ILE A 25 -2.71 -4.61 -0.98
N VAL A 26 -1.40 -4.40 -0.76
CA VAL A 26 -0.75 -3.08 -0.89
C VAL A 26 -0.54 -2.69 -2.36
N SER A 27 -0.30 -3.68 -3.23
CA SER A 27 -0.05 -3.48 -4.66
C SER A 27 -0.92 -4.43 -5.50
N PRO A 28 -2.24 -4.21 -5.53
CA PRO A 28 -3.16 -5.09 -6.24
C PRO A 28 -2.94 -5.02 -7.75
N GLY A 29 -3.23 -6.15 -8.43
CA GLY A 29 -3.25 -6.24 -9.89
C GLY A 29 -1.93 -6.65 -10.54
N THR A 30 -0.87 -6.97 -9.78
CA THR A 30 0.36 -7.53 -10.34
C THR A 30 0.23 -9.00 -10.74
N GLY A 31 -0.71 -9.74 -10.11
CA GLY A 31 -0.90 -11.18 -10.25
C GLY A 31 0.21 -12.01 -9.57
N LEU A 32 1.44 -11.49 -9.50
CA LEU A 32 2.58 -12.23 -8.97
C LEU A 32 2.47 -12.46 -7.46
N PHE A 33 2.10 -11.43 -6.70
CA PHE A 33 1.97 -11.52 -5.24
C PHE A 33 0.77 -12.39 -4.85
N GLU A 34 -0.34 -12.27 -5.55
CA GLU A 34 -1.56 -13.03 -5.33
C GLU A 34 -1.32 -14.54 -5.54
N VAL A 35 -0.70 -14.87 -6.68
CA VAL A 35 -0.38 -16.27 -7.03
C VAL A 35 0.68 -16.82 -6.08
N GLY A 36 1.73 -16.07 -5.80
CA GLY A 36 2.78 -16.45 -4.85
C GLY A 36 2.24 -16.69 -3.43
N ALA A 37 1.38 -15.80 -2.93
CA ALA A 37 0.73 -15.95 -1.63
C ALA A 37 -0.14 -17.21 -1.59
N PHE A 38 -0.95 -17.44 -2.64
CA PHE A 38 -1.81 -18.62 -2.73
C PHE A 38 -1.00 -19.91 -2.63
N PHE A 39 0.07 -20.06 -3.41
CA PHE A 39 0.90 -21.27 -3.38
C PHE A 39 1.63 -21.44 -2.05
N CYS A 40 2.21 -20.39 -1.50
CA CYS A 40 2.88 -20.46 -0.20
C CYS A 40 1.89 -20.84 0.93
N LEU A 41 0.71 -20.25 0.96
CA LEU A 41 -0.31 -20.56 1.97
C LEU A 41 -0.89 -21.98 1.79
N MET A 42 -1.03 -22.47 0.57
CA MET A 42 -1.42 -23.87 0.31
C MET A 42 -0.38 -24.85 0.83
N LEU A 43 0.92 -24.60 0.57
CA LEU A 43 2.01 -25.44 1.08
C LEU A 43 2.12 -25.35 2.61
N ALA A 44 1.96 -24.16 3.19
CA ALA A 44 1.92 -23.99 4.64
C ALA A 44 0.72 -24.72 5.26
N GLY A 45 -0.46 -24.66 4.63
CA GLY A 45 -1.64 -25.40 5.05
C GLY A 45 -1.43 -26.91 5.05
N TYR A 46 -0.76 -27.44 4.01
CA TYR A 46 -0.36 -28.84 3.97
C TYR A 46 0.60 -29.20 5.13
N ALA A 47 1.59 -28.34 5.41
CA ALA A 47 2.50 -28.55 6.53
C ALA A 47 1.76 -28.53 7.87
N VAL A 48 0.88 -27.54 8.11
CA VAL A 48 0.08 -27.41 9.35
C VAL A 48 -0.84 -28.63 9.54
N TYR A 49 -1.40 -29.18 8.44
CA TYR A 49 -2.24 -30.38 8.53
C TYR A 49 -1.46 -31.64 8.97
N ASN A 50 -0.19 -31.76 8.56
CA ASN A 50 0.65 -32.93 8.84
C ASN A 50 1.53 -32.77 10.08
N LEU A 51 1.81 -31.52 10.52
CA LEU A 51 2.58 -31.22 11.72
C LEU A 51 1.64 -30.89 12.87
N SER A 52 2.01 -31.31 14.09
CA SER A 52 1.35 -30.78 15.28
C SER A 52 1.63 -29.28 15.38
N PHE A 53 0.62 -28.48 15.73
CA PHE A 53 0.82 -27.04 15.94
C PHE A 53 0.11 -26.53 17.19
N ASN A 54 0.60 -25.43 17.74
CA ASN A 54 0.06 -24.82 18.93
C ASN A 54 -0.95 -23.72 18.57
N TRP A 55 -2.22 -23.90 18.90
CA TRP A 55 -3.27 -22.92 18.66
C TRP A 55 -3.00 -21.55 19.30
N TRP A 56 -2.48 -21.53 20.52
CA TRP A 56 -2.16 -20.29 21.20
C TRP A 56 -1.04 -19.50 20.49
N ALA A 57 -0.05 -20.19 19.91
CA ALA A 57 1.02 -19.59 19.15
C ALA A 57 0.48 -18.96 17.86
N LEU A 58 -0.45 -19.63 17.17
CA LEU A 58 -1.16 -19.07 16.01
C LEU A 58 -1.94 -17.81 16.40
N VAL A 59 -2.61 -17.82 17.55
CA VAL A 59 -3.31 -16.63 18.07
C VAL A 59 -2.34 -15.49 18.32
N LEU A 60 -1.16 -15.74 18.88
CA LEU A 60 -0.13 -14.70 19.05
C LEU A 60 0.36 -14.12 17.72
N LEU A 61 0.52 -14.96 16.68
CA LEU A 61 0.88 -14.50 15.34
C LEU A 61 -0.19 -13.53 14.79
N VAL A 62 -1.46 -13.88 14.94
CA VAL A 62 -2.57 -13.00 14.51
C VAL A 62 -2.61 -11.72 15.35
N LEU A 63 -2.46 -11.82 16.68
CA LEU A 63 -2.44 -10.67 17.57
C LEU A 63 -1.26 -9.71 17.28
N SER A 64 -0.14 -10.20 16.74
CA SER A 64 1.00 -9.36 16.37
C SER A 64 0.66 -8.32 15.29
N LEU A 65 -0.38 -8.55 14.50
CA LEU A 65 -0.86 -7.62 13.48
C LEU A 65 -1.46 -6.34 14.08
N ILE A 66 -2.03 -6.41 15.27
CA ILE A 66 -2.67 -5.25 15.93
C ILE A 66 -1.63 -4.14 16.19
N PRO A 67 -0.57 -4.40 17.01
CA PRO A 67 0.45 -3.39 17.23
C PRO A 67 1.18 -3.00 15.94
N PHE A 68 1.31 -3.91 14.96
CA PHE A 68 1.90 -3.60 13.66
C PHE A 68 1.10 -2.53 12.91
N ILE A 69 -0.22 -2.68 12.81
CA ILE A 69 -1.10 -1.70 12.18
C ILE A 69 -1.02 -0.34 12.89
N TYR A 70 -0.99 -0.33 14.23
CA TYR A 70 -0.81 0.91 14.99
C TYR A 70 0.54 1.58 14.73
N ALA A 71 1.62 0.80 14.58
CA ALA A 71 2.95 1.32 14.26
C ALA A 71 2.99 2.03 12.91
N ILE A 72 2.27 1.50 11.90
CA ILE A 72 2.20 2.09 10.57
C ILE A 72 1.40 3.38 10.56
N GLN A 73 0.24 3.39 11.21
CA GLN A 73 -0.70 4.52 11.15
C GLN A 73 -0.24 5.76 11.89
N LYS A 74 0.60 5.60 12.92
CA LYS A 74 1.01 6.73 13.79
C LYS A 74 2.53 6.92 13.78
N PRO A 75 3.04 8.08 13.31
CA PRO A 75 4.47 8.39 13.38
C PRO A 75 4.96 8.45 14.84
N LYS A 76 6.23 8.12 15.07
CA LYS A 76 6.91 8.13 16.39
C LYS A 76 6.43 7.08 17.41
N ARG A 77 5.80 5.99 16.98
CA ARG A 77 5.38 4.89 17.87
C ARG A 77 6.11 3.58 17.57
N GLU A 78 7.43 3.64 17.50
CA GLU A 78 8.32 2.50 17.22
C GLU A 78 8.19 1.37 18.26
N LEU A 79 7.74 1.69 19.48
CA LEU A 79 7.45 0.70 20.52
C LEU A 79 6.40 -0.34 20.06
N TYR A 80 5.40 0.07 19.28
CA TYR A 80 4.39 -0.87 18.76
C TYR A 80 4.99 -1.81 17.71
N LEU A 81 5.95 -1.34 16.91
CA LEU A 81 6.69 -2.20 15.98
C LEU A 81 7.52 -3.24 16.78
N GLY A 82 8.23 -2.79 17.82
CA GLY A 82 8.97 -3.69 18.71
C GLY A 82 8.05 -4.73 19.34
N LEU A 83 6.89 -4.33 19.86
CA LEU A 83 5.90 -5.25 20.43
C LEU A 83 5.38 -6.26 19.38
N SER A 84 5.12 -5.81 18.16
CA SER A 84 4.72 -6.68 17.05
C SER A 84 5.79 -7.73 16.76
N ILE A 85 7.06 -7.33 16.67
CA ILE A 85 8.18 -8.24 16.42
C ILE A 85 8.29 -9.27 17.54
N VAL A 86 8.17 -8.85 18.80
CA VAL A 86 8.22 -9.78 19.95
C VAL A 86 7.09 -10.80 19.88
N LEU A 87 5.83 -10.36 19.66
CA LEU A 87 4.68 -11.26 19.55
C LEU A 87 4.83 -12.22 18.36
N LEU A 88 5.28 -11.70 17.22
CA LEU A 88 5.52 -12.50 16.02
C LEU A 88 6.62 -13.52 16.25
N THR A 89 7.73 -13.15 16.89
CA THR A 89 8.83 -14.07 17.23
C THR A 89 8.38 -15.15 18.19
N VAL A 90 7.71 -14.79 19.29
CA VAL A 90 7.24 -15.77 20.29
C VAL A 90 6.25 -16.73 19.64
N GLY A 91 5.25 -16.20 18.90
CA GLY A 91 4.30 -17.03 18.16
C GLY A 91 4.99 -17.97 17.18
N SER A 92 6.03 -17.51 16.48
CA SER A 92 6.78 -18.32 15.51
C SER A 92 7.56 -19.45 16.14
N VAL A 93 8.30 -19.16 17.22
CA VAL A 93 9.14 -20.14 17.93
C VAL A 93 8.31 -21.31 18.46
N PHE A 94 7.13 -21.00 18.98
CA PHE A 94 6.24 -22.00 19.59
C PHE A 94 5.18 -22.55 18.62
N LEU A 95 5.20 -22.16 17.35
CA LEU A 95 4.16 -22.57 16.39
C LEU A 95 4.13 -24.08 16.19
N PHE A 96 5.29 -24.68 15.96
CA PHE A 96 5.43 -26.12 15.78
C PHE A 96 6.19 -26.71 16.97
N PRO A 97 5.56 -27.55 17.80
CA PRO A 97 6.26 -28.29 18.83
C PRO A 97 6.99 -29.50 18.20
N ASN A 98 8.09 -29.92 18.82
CA ASN A 98 8.70 -31.20 18.52
C ASN A 98 7.95 -32.35 19.26
N SER A 99 8.40 -33.60 19.05
CA SER A 99 7.83 -34.79 19.68
C SER A 99 7.87 -34.76 21.21
N GLU A 100 8.73 -33.93 21.80
CA GLU A 100 8.86 -33.74 23.24
C GLU A 100 8.03 -32.57 23.78
N GLY A 101 7.23 -31.91 22.93
CA GLY A 101 6.40 -30.76 23.25
C GLY A 101 7.18 -29.44 23.40
N ILE A 102 8.45 -29.45 23.00
CA ILE A 102 9.37 -28.32 23.09
C ILE A 102 9.44 -27.64 21.69
N ILE A 103 10.24 -26.61 21.61
CA ILE A 103 10.43 -25.77 20.42
C ILE A 103 11.02 -26.59 19.25
N ALA A 104 10.32 -26.64 18.11
CA ALA A 104 10.84 -27.24 16.88
C ALA A 104 11.40 -26.20 15.89
N VAL A 105 10.86 -24.97 15.91
CA VAL A 105 11.39 -23.87 15.10
C VAL A 105 12.62 -23.28 15.77
N ASN A 106 13.72 -23.18 15.04
CA ASN A 106 14.95 -22.58 15.57
C ASN A 106 14.70 -21.09 15.95
N PRO A 107 14.95 -20.69 17.23
CA PRO A 107 14.70 -19.32 17.68
C PRO A 107 15.48 -18.26 16.89
N PHE A 108 16.70 -18.59 16.45
CA PHE A 108 17.50 -17.67 15.63
C PHE A 108 16.85 -17.43 14.26
N VAL A 109 16.33 -18.47 13.63
CA VAL A 109 15.57 -18.36 12.36
C VAL A 109 14.30 -17.53 12.57
N ALA A 110 13.57 -17.81 13.66
CA ALA A 110 12.33 -17.09 13.99
C ALA A 110 12.59 -15.59 14.23
N ILE A 111 13.60 -15.24 15.01
CA ILE A 111 13.97 -13.83 15.30
C ILE A 111 14.36 -13.13 14.01
N THR A 112 15.30 -13.72 13.26
CA THR A 112 15.81 -13.11 12.03
C THR A 112 14.70 -12.91 11.00
N ALA A 113 13.89 -13.92 10.76
CA ALA A 113 12.78 -13.86 9.82
C ALA A 113 11.71 -12.84 10.27
N SER A 114 11.36 -12.82 11.56
CA SER A 114 10.39 -11.85 12.11
C SER A 114 10.87 -10.41 11.95
N VAL A 115 12.14 -10.13 12.24
CA VAL A 115 12.70 -8.77 12.09
C VAL A 115 12.73 -8.36 10.62
N LEU A 116 13.17 -9.25 9.73
CA LEU A 116 13.23 -8.96 8.30
C LEU A 116 11.84 -8.70 7.71
N VAL A 117 10.86 -9.55 8.01
CA VAL A 117 9.50 -9.41 7.46
C VAL A 117 8.79 -8.20 8.05
N ALA A 118 8.82 -8.01 9.37
CA ALA A 118 8.18 -6.86 9.99
C ALA A 118 8.83 -5.54 9.55
N GLY A 119 10.16 -5.49 9.46
CA GLY A 119 10.89 -4.32 8.97
C GLY A 119 10.59 -4.02 7.50
N PHE A 120 10.60 -5.04 6.65
CA PHE A 120 10.24 -4.89 5.24
C PHE A 120 8.81 -4.40 5.06
N LEU A 121 7.83 -5.04 5.70
CA LEU A 121 6.43 -4.64 5.62
C LEU A 121 6.21 -3.23 6.16
N TRP A 122 6.87 -2.86 7.26
CA TRP A 122 6.78 -1.51 7.82
C TRP A 122 7.25 -0.45 6.82
N ILE A 123 8.39 -0.67 6.15
CA ILE A 123 8.91 0.23 5.13
C ILE A 123 7.97 0.26 3.91
N ALA A 124 7.57 -0.90 3.40
CA ALA A 124 6.74 -1.04 2.20
C ALA A 124 5.37 -0.37 2.38
N VAL A 125 4.68 -0.64 3.49
CA VAL A 125 3.35 -0.08 3.76
C VAL A 125 3.43 1.43 4.02
N ARG A 126 4.43 1.91 4.77
CA ARG A 126 4.64 3.36 4.94
C ARG A 126 4.86 4.06 3.62
N LYS A 127 5.75 3.53 2.78
CA LYS A 127 6.01 4.10 1.45
C LYS A 127 4.78 4.09 0.56
N SER A 128 3.96 3.05 0.62
CA SER A 128 2.70 2.99 -0.12
C SER A 128 1.69 4.04 0.36
N ILE A 129 1.56 4.24 1.68
CA ILE A 129 0.68 5.28 2.24
C ILE A 129 1.18 6.68 1.84
N GLU A 130 2.49 6.94 1.95
CA GLU A 130 3.09 8.20 1.53
C GLU A 130 2.84 8.47 0.04
N ALA A 131 3.02 7.47 -0.83
CA ALA A 131 2.76 7.57 -2.27
C ALA A 131 1.28 7.86 -2.58
N SER A 132 0.36 7.25 -1.83
CA SER A 132 -1.09 7.48 -1.99
C SER A 132 -1.54 8.85 -1.47
N ALA A 133 -0.80 9.45 -0.53
CA ALA A 133 -1.09 10.76 0.03
C ALA A 133 -0.58 11.92 -0.85
N VAL A 134 0.30 11.64 -1.81
CA VAL A 134 0.75 12.64 -2.79
C VAL A 134 -0.44 12.96 -3.70
N ARG A 135 -0.85 14.24 -3.75
CA ARG A 135 -1.89 14.70 -4.69
C ARG A 135 -1.49 14.29 -6.10
N PRO A 136 -2.44 13.81 -6.91
CA PRO A 136 -2.16 13.53 -8.32
C PRO A 136 -1.47 14.73 -8.95
N SER A 137 -0.39 14.52 -9.69
CA SER A 137 0.31 15.60 -10.40
C SER A 137 -0.59 16.32 -11.43
N HIS A 138 -1.75 15.73 -11.77
CA HIS A 138 -2.84 16.27 -12.54
C HIS A 138 -4.04 16.65 -11.65
N ASP A 139 -3.80 17.46 -10.61
CA ASP A 139 -4.88 18.12 -9.87
C ASP A 139 -5.47 19.21 -10.78
N LEU A 140 -6.49 18.80 -11.53
CA LEU A 140 -7.16 19.67 -12.49
C LEU A 140 -7.89 20.85 -11.80
N ASP A 141 -8.18 20.74 -10.50
CA ASP A 141 -8.77 21.83 -9.72
C ASP A 141 -7.73 22.92 -9.41
N ALA A 142 -6.43 22.59 -9.53
CA ALA A 142 -5.34 23.56 -9.46
C ALA A 142 -5.32 24.54 -10.66
N LEU A 143 -6.17 24.35 -11.67
CA LEU A 143 -6.38 25.31 -12.76
C LEU A 143 -7.21 26.52 -12.32
N ILE A 144 -8.08 26.37 -11.32
CA ILE A 144 -8.94 27.46 -10.84
C ILE A 144 -8.07 28.58 -10.26
N GLY A 145 -8.30 29.79 -10.73
CA GLY A 145 -7.54 30.98 -10.35
C GLY A 145 -6.27 31.23 -11.19
N LYS A 146 -5.83 30.26 -12.00
CA LYS A 146 -4.67 30.47 -12.90
C LYS A 146 -5.01 31.44 -14.02
N ILE A 147 -3.99 32.20 -14.41
CA ILE A 147 -4.02 33.09 -15.56
C ILE A 147 -3.52 32.33 -16.78
N GLY A 148 -4.18 32.54 -17.92
CA GLY A 148 -3.85 31.98 -19.22
C GLY A 148 -4.13 32.95 -20.33
N GLU A 149 -4.13 32.45 -21.57
CA GLU A 149 -4.36 33.23 -22.80
C GLU A 149 -5.45 32.56 -23.64
N ALA A 150 -6.40 33.35 -24.14
CA ALA A 150 -7.39 32.90 -25.11
C ALA A 150 -6.74 32.66 -26.48
N ARG A 151 -6.76 31.40 -26.95
CA ARG A 151 -6.22 31.03 -28.25
C ARG A 151 -7.20 31.27 -29.38
N THR A 152 -8.49 31.19 -29.11
CA THR A 152 -9.57 31.55 -29.99
C THR A 152 -10.49 32.57 -29.34
N LYS A 153 -11.46 33.10 -30.04
CA LYS A 153 -12.56 33.85 -29.42
C LYS A 153 -13.34 32.90 -28.51
N VAL A 154 -13.56 33.33 -27.27
CA VAL A 154 -14.28 32.53 -26.25
C VAL A 154 -15.61 33.23 -25.95
N LEU A 155 -16.72 32.49 -26.07
CA LEU A 155 -18.06 32.82 -25.58
C LEU A 155 -18.73 31.52 -25.12
N ASP A 156 -19.56 30.91 -26.00
CA ASP A 156 -20.18 29.60 -25.74
C ASP A 156 -19.17 28.45 -25.91
N ASP A 157 -18.27 28.58 -26.89
CA ASP A 157 -17.17 27.67 -27.16
C ASP A 157 -15.90 28.46 -27.50
N GLY A 158 -14.76 27.93 -27.10
CA GLY A 158 -13.46 28.50 -27.40
C GLY A 158 -12.35 27.67 -26.81
N SER A 159 -11.10 28.08 -27.05
CA SER A 159 -9.92 27.41 -26.47
C SER A 159 -9.02 28.43 -25.79
N VAL A 160 -8.49 28.02 -24.62
CA VAL A 160 -7.55 28.81 -23.83
C VAL A 160 -6.33 27.98 -23.50
N GLN A 161 -5.19 28.61 -23.38
CA GLN A 161 -3.96 27.97 -22.89
C GLN A 161 -3.75 28.39 -21.45
N VAL A 162 -3.74 27.37 -20.54
CA VAL A 162 -3.53 27.55 -19.11
C VAL A 162 -2.52 26.52 -18.63
N GLY A 163 -1.49 26.96 -17.93
CA GLY A 163 -0.47 26.05 -17.39
C GLY A 163 0.34 25.27 -18.44
N GLY A 164 0.40 25.77 -19.67
CA GLY A 164 1.07 25.11 -20.80
C GLY A 164 0.18 24.17 -21.62
N GLU A 165 -1.03 23.89 -21.16
CA GLU A 165 -1.99 22.98 -21.79
C GLU A 165 -3.14 23.76 -22.46
N LEU A 166 -3.73 23.18 -23.52
CA LEU A 166 -4.87 23.74 -24.23
C LEU A 166 -6.15 23.15 -23.63
N TRP A 167 -7.09 24.04 -23.26
CA TRP A 167 -8.36 23.68 -22.63
C TRP A 167 -9.53 24.24 -23.42
N SER A 168 -10.64 23.50 -23.51
CA SER A 168 -11.92 24.03 -23.99
C SER A 168 -12.44 25.00 -22.94
N ALA A 169 -12.92 26.17 -23.42
CA ALA A 169 -13.32 27.25 -22.54
C ALA A 169 -14.67 27.84 -22.90
N ARG A 170 -15.40 28.32 -21.88
CA ARG A 170 -16.62 29.11 -21.98
C ARG A 170 -16.48 30.38 -21.16
N SER A 171 -17.20 31.41 -21.57
CA SER A 171 -17.25 32.68 -20.84
C SER A 171 -18.64 33.32 -20.98
N GLU A 172 -19.07 34.02 -19.95
CA GLU A 172 -20.32 34.80 -19.97
C GLU A 172 -20.22 36.03 -20.88
N THR A 173 -19.00 36.50 -21.15
CA THR A 173 -18.73 37.65 -22.01
C THR A 173 -17.81 37.26 -23.17
N SER A 174 -18.00 37.87 -24.32
CA SER A 174 -17.13 37.60 -25.49
C SER A 174 -15.71 38.07 -25.23
N ILE A 175 -14.76 37.13 -25.23
CA ILE A 175 -13.33 37.37 -25.03
C ILE A 175 -12.61 37.15 -26.37
N PRO A 176 -11.93 38.18 -26.92
CA PRO A 176 -11.14 38.04 -28.14
C PRO A 176 -9.93 37.11 -27.94
N ALA A 177 -9.49 36.49 -29.06
CA ALA A 177 -8.23 35.75 -29.07
C ALA A 177 -7.06 36.68 -28.69
N GLY A 178 -6.06 36.11 -27.98
CA GLY A 178 -4.90 36.84 -27.47
C GLY A 178 -5.15 37.58 -26.15
N SER A 179 -6.38 37.56 -25.60
CA SER A 179 -6.68 38.21 -24.31
C SER A 179 -6.19 37.35 -23.12
N SER A 180 -5.70 38.03 -22.09
CA SER A 180 -5.44 37.36 -20.82
C SER A 180 -6.74 36.96 -20.11
N ILE A 181 -6.80 35.73 -19.63
CA ILE A 181 -7.99 35.17 -18.98
C ILE A 181 -7.60 34.60 -17.59
N ARG A 182 -8.60 34.50 -16.75
CA ARG A 182 -8.50 33.76 -15.47
C ARG A 182 -9.53 32.66 -15.45
N VAL A 183 -9.14 31.45 -15.02
CA VAL A 183 -10.06 30.34 -14.80
C VAL A 183 -10.86 30.57 -13.54
N VAL A 184 -12.19 30.63 -13.66
CA VAL A 184 -13.11 30.84 -12.53
C VAL A 184 -13.66 29.50 -12.02
N ARG A 185 -14.00 28.61 -12.94
CA ARG A 185 -14.65 27.32 -12.65
C ARG A 185 -14.22 26.28 -13.67
N ARG A 186 -14.35 25.02 -13.29
CA ARG A 186 -14.10 23.88 -14.17
C ARG A 186 -15.26 22.88 -14.11
N GLU A 187 -15.68 22.38 -15.26
CA GLU A 187 -16.66 21.30 -15.40
C GLU A 187 -16.11 20.25 -16.39
N GLY A 188 -15.60 19.15 -15.84
CA GLY A 188 -14.96 18.11 -16.64
C GLY A 188 -13.72 18.65 -17.38
N PHE A 189 -13.74 18.65 -18.71
CA PHE A 189 -12.67 19.15 -19.58
C PHE A 189 -12.89 20.58 -20.07
N VAL A 190 -13.94 21.25 -19.62
CA VAL A 190 -14.27 22.62 -19.99
C VAL A 190 -14.00 23.56 -18.82
N VAL A 191 -13.29 24.64 -19.07
CA VAL A 191 -13.04 25.70 -18.08
C VAL A 191 -13.90 26.92 -18.36
N THR A 192 -14.51 27.48 -17.30
CA THR A 192 -15.18 28.79 -17.39
C THR A 192 -14.14 29.86 -17.06
N VAL A 193 -14.03 30.84 -17.93
CA VAL A 193 -13.01 31.89 -17.84
C VAL A 193 -13.60 33.29 -17.83
N GLU A 194 -12.92 34.22 -17.22
CA GLU A 194 -13.18 35.65 -17.25
C GLU A 194 -11.99 36.41 -17.85
N LYS A 195 -12.24 37.55 -18.46
CA LYS A 195 -11.17 38.41 -18.97
C LYS A 195 -10.48 39.12 -17.83
N VAL A 196 -9.15 39.00 -17.77
CA VAL A 196 -8.33 39.80 -16.85
C VAL A 196 -8.17 41.20 -17.45
N LYS A 197 -8.45 42.21 -16.63
CA LYS A 197 -8.25 43.62 -17.02
C LYS A 197 -6.78 43.96 -17.08
#